data_d9738d5bb7a384a4522eceb3e5111075
#
_entry.id   d9738d5bb7a384a4522eceb3e5111075
#
_cell.length_a   1.000
_cell.length_b   1.000
_cell.length_c   1.000
_cell.angle_alpha   90.00
_cell.angle_beta   90.00
_cell.angle_gamma   90.00
#
_symmetry.space_group_name_H-M   'P 1'
#
loop_
_entity.id
_entity.type
_entity.pdbx_description
1 polymer ?
#
loop_
_entity_poly.entity_id
_entity_poly.type
_entity_poly.pdbx_seq_one_letter_code
_entity_poly.pdbx_strand_id
1 'polypeptide(L)'
;MKVIYYYQTFVGLEKLKNKHYTTNLIISSIHFGDNKLYLNDNEPNDEKFKQLWEETETLSKDKLHISCMVGGAGGAFRELFSNFDVYYETLRSFLVSKPWIQGINLDVEETVTMENIKKLISKIHNDFGENFVISMAPVSSAMESDQPGMGGFVYKD
;
A
#
# COMPACT_ATOMS: atom_id res chain seq x y z
N MET A 1 11.51 -13.49 -12.65
CA MET A 1 11.81 -13.13 -11.24
C MET A 1 11.19 -11.76 -10.97
N LYS A 2 10.49 -11.57 -9.85
CA LYS A 2 10.01 -10.25 -9.40
C LYS A 2 11.04 -9.65 -8.45
N VAL A 3 11.43 -8.40 -8.69
CA VAL A 3 12.28 -7.62 -7.79
C VAL A 3 11.45 -6.44 -7.32
N ILE A 4 11.18 -6.40 -6.02
CA ILE A 4 10.32 -5.40 -5.38
C ILE A 4 11.19 -4.41 -4.63
N TYR A 5 10.98 -3.13 -4.88
CA TYR A 5 11.64 -2.04 -4.17
C TYR A 5 10.64 -1.24 -3.36
N TYR A 6 10.85 -1.18 -2.04
CA TYR A 6 10.08 -0.32 -1.14
C TYR A 6 10.71 1.08 -1.10
N TYR A 7 9.91 2.09 -1.36
CA TYR A 7 10.37 3.46 -1.49
C TYR A 7 9.72 4.36 -0.44
N GLN A 8 10.52 4.74 0.55
CA GLN A 8 10.07 5.43 1.77
C GLN A 8 10.63 6.85 1.91
N THR A 9 11.82 7.11 1.37
CA THR A 9 12.56 8.35 1.60
C THR A 9 12.25 9.45 0.59
N PHE A 10 11.60 9.10 -0.51
CA PHE A 10 11.22 9.98 -1.63
C PHE A 10 12.38 10.75 -2.28
N VAL A 11 13.59 10.17 -2.25
CA VAL A 11 14.78 10.71 -2.92
C VAL A 11 15.43 9.62 -3.78
N GLY A 12 15.92 9.99 -4.95
CA GLY A 12 16.68 9.10 -5.81
C GLY A 12 15.85 8.14 -6.67
N LEU A 13 14.56 8.43 -6.90
CA LEU A 13 13.69 7.60 -7.76
C LEU A 13 14.17 7.60 -9.21
N GLU A 14 14.79 8.68 -9.66
CA GLU A 14 15.44 8.78 -10.97
C GLU A 14 16.49 7.68 -11.21
N LYS A 15 17.07 7.12 -10.15
CA LYS A 15 18.03 6.01 -10.24
C LYS A 15 17.39 4.70 -10.70
N LEU A 16 16.07 4.57 -10.61
CA LEU A 16 15.32 3.42 -11.13
C LEU A 16 15.07 3.52 -12.63
N LYS A 17 15.17 4.71 -13.22
CA LYS A 17 15.10 4.88 -14.67
C LYS A 17 16.22 4.06 -15.31
N ASN A 18 15.85 3.26 -16.31
CA ASN A 18 16.78 2.35 -17.00
C ASN A 18 17.36 1.20 -16.15
N LYS A 19 16.81 0.91 -14.98
CA LYS A 19 17.17 -0.26 -14.17
C LYS A 19 16.17 -1.38 -14.43
N HIS A 20 16.49 -2.24 -15.39
CA HIS A 20 15.64 -3.36 -15.81
C HIS A 20 15.47 -4.48 -14.78
N TYR A 21 16.07 -4.36 -13.61
CA TYR A 21 16.00 -5.39 -12.56
C TYR A 21 14.77 -5.23 -11.66
N THR A 22 14.38 -3.98 -11.35
CA THR A 22 13.21 -3.72 -10.52
C THR A 22 11.95 -3.87 -11.35
N THR A 23 11.04 -4.71 -10.90
CA THR A 23 9.76 -4.98 -11.57
C THR A 23 8.58 -4.31 -10.87
N ASN A 24 8.70 -4.06 -9.58
CA ASN A 24 7.66 -3.50 -8.73
C ASN A 24 8.24 -2.42 -7.82
N LEU A 25 7.55 -1.30 -7.74
CA LEU A 25 7.82 -0.22 -6.80
C LEU A 25 6.65 -0.10 -5.83
N ILE A 26 6.93 -0.16 -4.54
CA ILE A 26 5.95 0.04 -3.48
C ILE A 26 6.27 1.35 -2.76
N ILE A 27 5.38 2.33 -2.91
CA ILE A 27 5.49 3.63 -2.24
C ILE A 27 4.97 3.49 -0.82
N SER A 28 5.80 3.78 0.17
CA SER A 28 5.50 3.58 1.59
C SER A 28 5.58 4.90 2.36
N SER A 29 4.69 5.16 3.32
CA SER A 29 3.55 4.33 3.65
C SER A 29 2.32 5.19 3.91
N ILE A 30 1.16 4.64 3.63
CA ILE A 30 -0.14 5.28 3.84
C ILE A 30 -0.59 5.02 5.27
N HIS A 31 -0.99 6.10 5.94
CA HIS A 31 -1.62 6.12 7.25
C HIS A 31 -2.92 6.91 7.21
N PHE A 32 -3.71 6.81 8.29
CA PHE A 32 -5.00 7.49 8.43
C PHE A 32 -5.03 8.28 9.74
N GLY A 33 -5.76 9.39 9.76
CA GLY A 33 -6.00 10.22 10.93
C GLY A 33 -6.85 11.43 10.57
N ASP A 34 -7.59 11.98 11.51
CA ASP A 34 -8.41 13.19 11.32
C ASP A 34 -9.32 13.15 10.08
N ASN A 35 -9.88 11.97 9.78
CA ASN A 35 -10.67 11.67 8.57
C ASN A 35 -9.91 11.92 7.25
N LYS A 36 -8.58 11.86 7.27
CA LYS A 36 -7.68 12.07 6.13
C LYS A 36 -6.77 10.88 5.92
N LEU A 37 -6.13 10.88 4.76
CA LEU A 37 -5.07 9.96 4.38
C LEU A 37 -3.74 10.73 4.33
N TYR A 38 -2.70 10.11 4.86
CA TYR A 38 -1.34 10.65 4.87
C TYR A 38 -0.38 9.70 4.14
N LEU A 39 0.57 10.26 3.42
CA LEU A 39 1.76 9.57 2.95
C LEU A 39 2.91 9.98 3.88
N ASN A 40 3.32 9.07 4.76
CA ASN A 40 4.10 9.39 5.95
C ASN A 40 3.37 10.49 6.77
N ASP A 41 3.92 11.67 6.91
CA ASP A 41 3.42 12.73 7.79
C ASP A 41 2.60 13.82 7.06
N ASN A 42 2.40 13.70 5.73
CA ASN A 42 1.74 14.74 4.94
C ASN A 42 0.63 14.18 4.05
N GLU A 43 -0.34 15.02 3.74
CA GLU A 43 -1.37 14.65 2.77
C GLU A 43 -0.73 14.37 1.39
N PRO A 44 -1.21 13.36 0.63
CA PRO A 44 -0.57 12.96 -0.63
C PRO A 44 -0.53 14.03 -1.72
N ASN A 45 -1.35 15.06 -1.58
CA ASN A 45 -1.38 16.20 -2.51
C ASN A 45 -0.48 17.36 -2.08
N ASP A 46 0.31 17.20 -1.01
CA ASP A 46 1.31 18.18 -0.62
C ASP A 46 2.31 18.41 -1.76
N GLU A 47 2.70 19.65 -1.99
CA GLU A 47 3.60 20.04 -3.09
C GLU A 47 4.93 19.28 -3.08
N LYS A 48 5.39 18.86 -1.90
CA LYS A 48 6.61 18.05 -1.77
C LYS A 48 6.54 16.69 -2.47
N PHE A 49 5.33 16.16 -2.72
CA PHE A 49 5.12 14.89 -3.40
C PHE A 49 4.86 15.03 -4.90
N LYS A 50 4.78 16.24 -5.43
CA LYS A 50 4.52 16.48 -6.86
C LYS A 50 5.49 15.71 -7.76
N GLN A 51 6.78 15.86 -7.52
CA GLN A 51 7.81 15.16 -8.28
C GLN A 51 7.68 13.64 -8.15
N LEU A 52 7.38 13.11 -6.95
CA LEU A 52 7.14 11.68 -6.73
C LEU A 52 6.04 11.16 -7.64
N TRP A 53 4.91 11.86 -7.72
CA TRP A 53 3.78 11.40 -8.53
C TRP A 53 4.07 11.49 -10.04
N GLU A 54 4.73 12.53 -10.50
CA GLU A 54 5.16 12.67 -11.91
C GLU A 54 6.15 11.57 -12.31
N GLU A 55 7.11 11.26 -11.46
CA GLU A 55 8.11 10.22 -11.71
C GLU A 55 7.50 8.82 -11.68
N THR A 56 6.60 8.52 -10.73
CA THR A 56 5.94 7.21 -10.66
C THR A 56 4.98 6.98 -11.84
N GLU A 57 4.27 8.01 -12.30
CA GLU A 57 3.47 7.93 -13.52
C GLU A 57 4.36 7.60 -14.73
N THR A 58 5.50 8.26 -14.85
CA THR A 58 6.46 8.00 -15.93
C THR A 58 6.98 6.56 -15.87
N LEU A 59 7.39 6.09 -14.69
CA LEU A 59 7.91 4.73 -14.50
C LEU A 59 6.85 3.66 -14.79
N SER A 60 5.56 3.94 -14.51
CA SER A 60 4.49 2.99 -14.84
C SER A 60 4.33 2.81 -16.35
N LYS A 61 4.54 3.86 -17.15
CA LYS A 61 4.56 3.79 -18.61
C LYS A 61 5.74 2.95 -19.12
N ASP A 62 6.84 2.90 -18.36
CA ASP A 62 8.00 2.05 -18.62
C ASP A 62 7.84 0.61 -18.07
N LYS A 63 6.59 0.18 -17.80
CA LYS A 63 6.20 -1.15 -17.33
C LYS A 63 6.62 -1.49 -15.89
N LEU A 64 7.01 -0.51 -15.09
CA LEU A 64 7.21 -0.74 -13.66
C LEU A 64 5.83 -0.81 -12.99
N HIS A 65 5.57 -1.90 -12.25
CA HIS A 65 4.33 -2.02 -11.48
C HIS A 65 4.39 -1.13 -10.24
N ILE A 66 3.49 -0.17 -10.14
CA ILE A 66 3.44 0.78 -9.02
C ILE A 66 2.35 0.37 -8.05
N SER A 67 2.69 0.25 -6.78
CA SER A 67 1.76 0.01 -5.67
C SER A 67 2.02 1.00 -4.54
N CYS A 68 1.04 1.18 -3.66
CA CYS A 68 1.22 1.88 -2.40
C CYS A 68 1.10 0.91 -1.23
N MET A 69 1.89 1.11 -0.19
CA MET A 69 1.80 0.35 1.06
C MET A 69 0.87 1.07 2.03
N VAL A 70 -0.04 0.33 2.64
CA VAL A 70 -0.82 0.76 3.81
C VAL A 70 -0.29 0.04 5.02
N GLY A 71 0.00 0.76 6.08
CA GLY A 71 0.45 0.16 7.34
C GLY A 71 1.92 0.37 7.63
N GLY A 72 2.56 -0.68 8.15
CA GLY A 72 3.80 -0.56 8.90
C GLY A 72 3.55 -0.07 10.32
N ALA A 73 4.59 0.34 11.03
CA ALA A 73 4.45 0.88 12.37
C ALA A 73 3.54 2.12 12.39
N GLY A 74 2.71 2.28 13.43
CA GLY A 74 1.91 3.50 13.63
C GLY A 74 0.39 3.35 13.67
N GLY A 75 -0.14 2.13 13.65
CA GLY A 75 -1.57 1.90 13.91
C GLY A 75 -2.51 2.25 12.76
N ALA A 76 -2.05 2.16 11.52
CA ALA A 76 -2.83 2.53 10.34
C ALA A 76 -4.12 1.72 10.19
N PHE A 77 -4.09 0.41 10.48
CA PHE A 77 -5.28 -0.45 10.35
C PHE A 77 -6.26 -0.21 11.49
N ARG A 78 -5.78 0.03 12.71
CA ARG A 78 -6.66 0.40 13.83
C ARG A 78 -7.42 1.68 13.50
N GLU A 79 -6.73 2.67 12.95
CA GLU A 79 -7.37 3.92 12.55
C GLU A 79 -8.33 3.71 11.38
N LEU A 80 -7.92 3.01 10.32
CA LEU A 80 -8.78 2.66 9.19
C LEU A 80 -10.10 2.00 9.64
N PHE A 81 -10.02 1.03 10.55
CA PHE A 81 -11.22 0.29 11.00
C PHE A 81 -11.99 1.00 12.12
N SER A 82 -11.46 2.07 12.71
CA SER A 82 -12.22 2.91 13.67
C SER A 82 -13.39 3.62 12.98
N ASN A 83 -13.24 4.00 11.70
CA ASN A 83 -14.27 4.59 10.87
C ASN A 83 -14.08 4.18 9.41
N PHE A 84 -14.32 2.88 9.15
CA PHE A 84 -13.96 2.23 7.89
C PHE A 84 -14.50 2.94 6.65
N ASP A 85 -15.77 3.35 6.66
CA ASP A 85 -16.40 3.91 5.46
C ASP A 85 -15.77 5.26 5.08
N VAL A 86 -15.45 6.10 6.05
CA VAL A 86 -14.80 7.39 5.83
C VAL A 86 -13.36 7.19 5.34
N TYR A 87 -12.56 6.41 6.05
CA TYR A 87 -11.15 6.22 5.69
C TYR A 87 -10.98 5.42 4.40
N TYR A 88 -11.85 4.44 4.16
CA TYR A 88 -11.83 3.72 2.89
C TYR A 88 -12.14 4.65 1.72
N GLU A 89 -13.11 5.57 1.84
CA GLU A 89 -13.40 6.52 0.77
C GLU A 89 -12.24 7.49 0.52
N THR A 90 -11.49 7.90 1.55
CA THR A 90 -10.27 8.68 1.34
C THR A 90 -9.21 7.88 0.58
N LEU A 91 -9.02 6.59 0.91
CA LEU A 91 -8.11 5.68 0.21
C LEU A 91 -8.56 5.48 -1.25
N ARG A 92 -9.83 5.20 -1.46
CA ARG A 92 -10.42 5.02 -2.78
C ARG A 92 -10.23 6.26 -3.66
N SER A 93 -10.56 7.44 -3.14
CA SER A 93 -10.41 8.73 -3.84
C SER A 93 -8.95 8.99 -4.20
N PHE A 94 -8.01 8.70 -3.30
CA PHE A 94 -6.58 8.79 -3.57
C PHE A 94 -6.18 7.88 -4.73
N LEU A 95 -6.55 6.59 -4.70
CA LEU A 95 -6.19 5.63 -5.76
C LEU A 95 -6.83 6.00 -7.10
N VAL A 96 -8.08 6.43 -7.12
CA VAL A 96 -8.76 6.91 -8.34
C VAL A 96 -8.06 8.13 -8.93
N SER A 97 -7.54 9.03 -8.10
CA SER A 97 -6.81 10.22 -8.57
C SER A 97 -5.46 9.90 -9.22
N LYS A 98 -4.96 8.67 -9.05
CA LYS A 98 -3.64 8.21 -9.55
C LYS A 98 -3.77 6.86 -10.26
N PRO A 99 -4.39 6.84 -11.46
CA PRO A 99 -4.74 5.59 -12.15
C PRO A 99 -3.54 4.74 -12.59
N TRP A 100 -2.33 5.26 -12.48
CA TRP A 100 -1.10 4.50 -12.71
C TRP A 100 -0.68 3.65 -11.51
N ILE A 101 -1.31 3.82 -10.33
CA ILE A 101 -1.14 2.91 -9.20
C ILE A 101 -1.97 1.66 -9.48
N GLN A 102 -1.31 0.52 -9.57
CA GLN A 102 -1.87 -0.74 -10.03
C GLN A 102 -2.06 -1.76 -8.90
N GLY A 103 -1.79 -1.36 -7.68
CA GLY A 103 -1.92 -2.25 -6.53
C GLY A 103 -1.76 -1.58 -5.18
N ILE A 104 -2.03 -2.38 -4.17
CA ILE A 104 -1.83 -2.01 -2.77
C ILE A 104 -1.08 -3.13 -2.04
N ASN A 105 -0.20 -2.75 -1.13
CA ASN A 105 0.48 -3.67 -0.23
C ASN A 105 -0.04 -3.43 1.19
N LEU A 106 -0.46 -4.48 1.87
CA LEU A 106 -0.96 -4.43 3.25
C LEU A 106 0.16 -4.90 4.19
N ASP A 107 0.76 -3.98 4.91
CA ASP A 107 1.80 -4.24 5.90
C ASP A 107 1.19 -4.17 7.31
N VAL A 108 0.63 -5.32 7.73
CA VAL A 108 -0.17 -5.42 8.96
C VAL A 108 0.72 -5.73 10.14
N GLU A 109 1.17 -4.69 10.86
CA GLU A 109 2.06 -4.79 12.02
C GLU A 109 1.34 -4.61 13.37
N GLU A 110 0.01 -4.64 13.37
CA GLU A 110 -0.82 -4.48 14.56
C GLU A 110 -1.99 -5.47 14.55
N THR A 111 -2.51 -5.80 15.73
CA THR A 111 -3.63 -6.72 15.83
C THR A 111 -4.88 -6.17 15.15
N VAL A 112 -5.37 -6.94 14.20
CA VAL A 112 -6.58 -6.65 13.42
C VAL A 112 -7.33 -7.97 13.16
N THR A 113 -8.65 -7.94 13.10
CA THR A 113 -9.41 -9.17 12.84
C THR A 113 -9.28 -9.60 11.38
N MET A 114 -9.24 -10.90 11.14
CA MET A 114 -9.25 -11.48 9.78
C MET A 114 -10.49 -11.00 8.99
N GLU A 115 -11.63 -10.84 9.66
CA GLU A 115 -12.86 -10.34 9.05
C GLU A 115 -12.66 -8.92 8.48
N ASN A 116 -12.00 -8.04 9.23
CA ASN A 116 -11.69 -6.68 8.78
C ASN A 116 -10.75 -6.69 7.57
N ILE A 117 -9.72 -7.53 7.57
CA ILE A 117 -8.82 -7.66 6.43
C ILE A 117 -9.57 -8.20 5.20
N LYS A 118 -10.37 -9.24 5.35
CA LYS A 118 -11.22 -9.77 4.27
C LYS A 118 -12.22 -8.73 3.75
N LYS A 119 -12.81 -7.91 4.63
CA LYS A 119 -13.69 -6.77 4.27
C LYS A 119 -12.94 -5.76 3.40
N LEU A 120 -11.73 -5.36 3.81
CA LEU A 120 -10.90 -4.42 3.05
C LEU A 120 -10.54 -4.96 1.66
N ILE A 121 -10.05 -6.20 1.60
CA ILE A 121 -9.67 -6.87 0.34
C ILE A 121 -10.88 -6.95 -0.60
N SER A 122 -12.04 -7.42 -0.10
CA SER A 122 -13.25 -7.53 -0.89
C SER A 122 -13.71 -6.17 -1.42
N LYS A 123 -13.62 -5.13 -0.60
CA LYS A 123 -14.01 -3.77 -0.99
C LYS A 123 -13.10 -3.21 -2.09
N ILE A 124 -11.79 -3.43 -1.98
CA ILE A 124 -10.82 -3.03 -3.00
C ILE A 124 -11.07 -3.79 -4.32
N HIS A 125 -11.27 -5.11 -4.27
CA HIS A 125 -11.58 -5.90 -5.48
C HIS A 125 -12.87 -5.44 -6.16
N ASN A 126 -13.90 -5.11 -5.40
CA ASN A 126 -15.17 -4.62 -5.96
C ASN A 126 -14.99 -3.26 -6.67
N ASP A 127 -14.15 -2.38 -6.15
CA ASP A 127 -14.00 -1.03 -6.67
C ASP A 127 -12.95 -0.93 -7.81
N PHE A 128 -11.90 -1.78 -7.79
CA PHE A 128 -10.77 -1.71 -8.73
C PHE A 128 -10.64 -2.94 -9.64
N GLY A 129 -11.38 -4.01 -9.37
CA GLY A 129 -11.37 -5.23 -10.16
C GLY A 129 -10.20 -6.17 -9.85
N GLU A 130 -10.23 -7.36 -10.47
CA GLU A 130 -9.26 -8.45 -10.19
C GLU A 130 -7.83 -8.15 -10.68
N ASN A 131 -7.67 -7.23 -11.61
CA ASN A 131 -6.34 -6.85 -12.10
C ASN A 131 -5.58 -5.91 -11.15
N PHE A 132 -6.28 -5.34 -10.17
CA PHE A 132 -5.65 -4.52 -9.14
C PHE A 132 -4.98 -5.43 -8.11
N VAL A 133 -3.64 -5.37 -8.03
CA VAL A 133 -2.87 -6.31 -7.23
C VAL A 133 -2.95 -5.95 -5.75
N ILE A 134 -3.41 -6.90 -4.93
CA ILE A 134 -3.32 -6.80 -3.47
C ILE A 134 -2.23 -7.75 -3.00
N SER A 135 -1.26 -7.25 -2.26
CA SER A 135 -0.18 -8.04 -1.68
C SER A 135 -0.09 -7.77 -0.18
N MET A 136 0.55 -8.69 0.55
CA MET A 136 0.81 -8.55 1.98
C MET A 136 2.30 -8.76 2.26
N ALA A 137 2.79 -8.21 3.37
CA ALA A 137 4.18 -8.31 3.80
C ALA A 137 4.28 -9.01 5.17
N PRO A 138 3.91 -10.30 5.28
CA PRO A 138 4.01 -11.03 6.54
C PRO A 138 5.47 -11.29 6.91
N VAL A 139 5.76 -11.42 8.21
CA VAL A 139 7.04 -11.93 8.68
C VAL A 139 7.23 -13.40 8.26
N SER A 140 8.47 -13.82 7.96
CA SER A 140 8.74 -15.15 7.42
C SER A 140 8.22 -16.28 8.31
N SER A 141 8.33 -16.15 9.63
CA SER A 141 7.82 -17.14 10.58
C SER A 141 6.31 -17.38 10.47
N ALA A 142 5.53 -16.36 10.09
CA ALA A 142 4.10 -16.49 9.88
C ALA A 142 3.74 -17.20 8.56
N MET A 143 4.68 -17.27 7.62
CA MET A 143 4.52 -18.02 6.37
C MET A 143 4.97 -19.47 6.50
N GLU A 144 5.89 -19.77 7.40
CA GLU A 144 6.47 -21.10 7.61
C GLU A 144 5.69 -21.95 8.60
N SER A 145 4.83 -21.34 9.42
CA SER A 145 4.10 -22.01 10.50
C SER A 145 2.60 -21.63 10.51
N ASP A 146 1.83 -22.31 11.36
CA ASP A 146 0.44 -21.97 11.63
C ASP A 146 0.31 -20.98 12.81
N GLN A 147 1.39 -20.26 13.11
CA GLN A 147 1.39 -19.23 14.13
C GLN A 147 0.90 -17.89 13.54
N PRO A 148 0.18 -17.09 14.33
CA PRO A 148 -0.23 -15.77 13.91
C PRO A 148 0.97 -14.88 13.57
N GLY A 149 0.83 -14.09 12.51
CA GLY A 149 1.76 -12.99 12.23
C GLY A 149 1.51 -11.77 13.12
N MET A 150 2.16 -10.65 12.81
CA MET A 150 2.01 -9.40 13.57
C MET A 150 0.57 -8.87 13.58
N GLY A 151 -0.21 -9.21 12.57
CA GLY A 151 -1.65 -8.90 12.51
C GLY A 151 -2.53 -9.67 13.50
N GLY A 152 -1.98 -10.69 14.17
CA GLY A 152 -2.73 -11.54 15.10
C GLY A 152 -3.61 -12.60 14.44
N PHE A 153 -3.43 -12.84 13.15
CA PHE A 153 -4.13 -13.89 12.37
C PHE A 153 -3.13 -14.78 11.63
N VAL A 154 -3.60 -15.98 11.26
CA VAL A 154 -2.84 -16.96 10.49
C VAL A 154 -3.00 -16.67 9.00
N TYR A 155 -1.91 -16.56 8.26
CA TYR A 155 -1.93 -16.17 6.83
C TYR A 155 -2.39 -17.28 5.88
N LYS A 156 -2.61 -18.49 6.38
CA LYS A 156 -3.12 -19.61 5.59
C LYS A 156 -4.65 -19.69 5.55
N ASP A 157 -5.33 -18.93 6.43
CA ASP A 157 -6.79 -18.88 6.55
C ASP A 157 -7.42 -17.87 5.58
#